data_77b6d3129818010f4c7db0f71e627bea
#
_entry.id   77b6d3129818010f4c7db0f71e627bea
#
_cell.length_a   1.000
_cell.length_b   1.000
_cell.length_c   1.000
_cell.angle_alpha   90.00
_cell.angle_beta   90.00
_cell.angle_gamma   90.00
#
_symmetry.space_group_name_H-M   'P 1'
#
loop_
_entity.id
_entity.type
_entity.pdbx_description
1 polymer ?
#
loop_
_entity_poly.entity_id
_entity_poly.type
_entity_poly.pdbx_seq_one_letter_code
_entity_poly.pdbx_strand_id
1 'polypeptide(L)'
;MTPFHLKIVTPDGLIFDGQAEELIVRTTGGDVAILARHIDYVAALGMGRAVVVSNGDRRTAACIGGMLSVVDGAVTLVPTTFEWSDQIDVDRANAAYEKADKVLKNPS
;
A
#
# COMPACT_ATOMS: atom_id res chain seq x y z
N MET A 1 0.42 -17.36 9.20
CA MET A 1 0.35 -16.01 9.78
C MET A 1 -1.11 -15.59 9.91
N THR A 2 -1.46 -14.95 11.02
CA THR A 2 -2.86 -14.53 11.25
C THR A 2 -3.23 -13.40 10.31
N PRO A 3 -4.30 -13.53 9.53
CA PRO A 3 -4.71 -12.45 8.63
C PRO A 3 -5.51 -11.37 9.36
N PHE A 4 -5.61 -10.23 8.72
CA PHE A 4 -6.48 -9.14 9.15
C PHE A 4 -7.30 -8.67 7.96
N HIS A 5 -8.41 -7.97 8.23
CA HIS A 5 -9.22 -7.42 7.15
C HIS A 5 -8.57 -6.14 6.64
N LEU A 6 -8.35 -6.09 5.34
CA LEU A 6 -7.78 -4.91 4.66
C LEU A 6 -8.77 -4.42 3.62
N LYS A 7 -9.03 -3.13 3.65
CA LYS A 7 -9.87 -2.47 2.64
C LYS A 7 -9.08 -1.31 2.05
N ILE A 8 -9.03 -1.25 0.73
CA ILE A 8 -8.34 -0.16 0.01
C ILE A 8 -9.37 0.52 -0.87
N VAL A 9 -9.58 1.82 -0.64
CA VAL A 9 -10.58 2.61 -1.36
C VAL A 9 -9.91 3.87 -1.89
N THR A 10 -10.13 4.17 -3.16
CA THR A 10 -9.65 5.41 -3.79
C THR A 10 -10.85 6.23 -4.24
N PRO A 11 -10.64 7.49 -4.66
CA PRO A 11 -11.73 8.26 -5.26
C PRO A 11 -12.37 7.57 -6.46
N ASP A 12 -11.65 6.68 -7.13
CA ASP A 12 -12.16 5.94 -8.28
C ASP A 12 -12.92 4.67 -7.89
N GLY A 13 -12.93 4.32 -6.62
CA GLY A 13 -13.69 3.18 -6.13
C GLY A 13 -12.89 2.22 -5.28
N LEU A 14 -13.49 1.05 -5.04
CA LEU A 14 -12.90 0.00 -4.22
C LEU A 14 -11.82 -0.74 -5.01
N ILE A 15 -10.62 -0.80 -4.41
CA ILE A 15 -9.47 -1.48 -5.02
C ILE A 15 -9.29 -2.88 -4.44
N PHE A 16 -9.48 -3.03 -3.14
CA PHE A 16 -9.24 -4.30 -2.45
C PHE A 16 -10.15 -4.37 -1.22
N ASP A 17 -10.70 -5.53 -0.98
CA ASP A 17 -11.50 -5.80 0.22
C ASP A 17 -11.36 -7.28 0.54
N GLY A 18 -10.54 -7.62 1.51
CA GLY A 18 -10.29 -9.02 1.82
C GLY A 18 -9.30 -9.18 2.96
N GLN A 19 -8.79 -10.40 3.07
CA GLN A 19 -7.83 -10.75 4.12
C GLN A 19 -6.41 -10.53 3.63
N ALA A 20 -5.58 -9.95 4.49
CA ALA A 20 -4.17 -9.77 4.23
C ALA A 20 -3.37 -10.22 5.45
N GLU A 21 -2.13 -10.62 5.23
CA GLU A 21 -1.22 -11.03 6.29
C GLU A 21 -0.27 -9.92 6.68
N GLU A 22 0.01 -9.04 5.74
CA GLU A 22 0.90 -7.90 6.00
C GLU A 22 0.59 -6.76 5.02
N LEU A 23 0.70 -5.54 5.49
CA LEU A 23 0.62 -4.35 4.66
C LEU A 23 1.82 -3.46 5.01
N ILE A 24 2.62 -3.10 4.01
CA ILE A 24 3.71 -2.16 4.18
C ILE A 24 3.39 -0.93 3.34
N VAL A 25 3.40 0.23 3.96
CA VAL A 25 3.13 1.49 3.27
C VAL A 25 4.07 2.57 3.77
N ARG A 26 4.25 3.60 2.96
CA ARG A 26 4.99 4.78 3.37
C ARG A 26 4.04 5.83 3.92
N THR A 27 4.25 6.19 5.17
CA THR A 27 3.56 7.33 5.78
C THR A 27 4.48 8.55 5.72
N THR A 28 3.94 9.70 6.11
CA THR A 28 4.75 10.92 6.20
C THR A 28 5.84 10.80 7.27
N GLY A 29 5.67 9.87 8.20
CA GLY A 29 6.68 9.60 9.24
C GLY A 29 7.63 8.46 8.91
N GLY A 30 7.52 7.84 7.72
CA GLY A 30 8.36 6.73 7.31
C GLY A 30 7.55 5.50 6.96
N ASP A 31 8.25 4.40 6.68
CA ASP A 31 7.60 3.15 6.33
C ASP A 31 7.01 2.48 7.57
N VAL A 32 5.82 1.91 7.41
CA VAL A 32 5.10 1.21 8.47
C VAL A 32 4.68 -0.15 7.95
N ALA A 33 4.92 -1.18 8.75
CA ALA A 33 4.45 -2.53 8.46
C ALA A 33 3.29 -2.85 9.41
N ILE A 34 2.15 -3.18 8.84
CA ILE A 34 0.93 -3.53 9.58
C ILE A 34 0.75 -5.03 9.53
N LEU A 35 0.62 -5.62 10.71
CA LEU A 35 0.33 -7.04 10.89
C LEU A 35 -0.95 -7.18 11.70
N ALA A 36 -1.45 -8.40 11.81
CA ALA A 36 -2.64 -8.66 12.63
C ALA A 36 -2.42 -8.16 14.06
N ARG A 37 -3.47 -7.65 14.67
CA ARG A 37 -3.45 -7.12 16.04
C ARG A 37 -2.58 -5.89 16.22
N HIS A 38 -2.32 -5.18 15.15
CA HIS A 38 -1.65 -3.89 15.25
C HIS A 38 -2.49 -2.97 16.14
N ILE A 39 -1.84 -2.16 16.96
CA ILE A 39 -2.56 -1.19 17.78
C ILE A 39 -3.28 -0.18 16.89
N ASP A 40 -4.32 0.43 17.42
CA ASP A 40 -5.03 1.48 16.69
C ASP A 40 -4.05 2.56 16.26
N TYR A 41 -4.20 3.00 15.00
CA TYR A 41 -3.21 3.87 14.40
C TYR A 41 -3.83 4.61 13.23
N VAL A 42 -3.53 5.89 13.12
CA VAL A 42 -3.96 6.71 11.98
C VAL A 42 -2.77 7.52 11.52
N ALA A 43 -2.53 7.53 10.22
CA ALA A 43 -1.40 8.27 9.67
C ALA A 43 -1.72 8.80 8.28
N ALA A 44 -1.10 9.92 7.94
CA ALA A 44 -1.13 10.42 6.58
C ALA A 44 -0.13 9.63 5.73
N LEU A 45 -0.52 9.29 4.51
CA LEU A 45 0.33 8.57 3.58
C LEU A 45 1.24 9.54 2.84
N GLY A 46 2.48 9.11 2.64
CA GLY A 46 3.42 9.79 1.77
C GLY A 46 3.36 9.26 0.35
N MET A 47 4.42 9.46 -0.38
CA MET A 47 4.58 8.93 -1.73
C MET A 47 5.53 7.75 -1.68
N GLY A 48 5.11 6.58 -2.18
CA GLY A 48 5.95 5.41 -2.17
C GLY A 48 5.23 4.17 -2.64
N ARG A 49 5.77 3.02 -2.25
CA ARG A 49 5.19 1.73 -2.55
C ARG A 49 4.30 1.27 -1.42
N ALA A 50 3.25 0.55 -1.81
CA ALA A 50 2.50 -0.28 -0.90
C ALA A 50 2.78 -1.74 -1.24
N VAL A 51 2.93 -2.56 -0.21
CA VAL A 51 3.10 -4.01 -0.39
C VAL A 51 1.99 -4.69 0.39
N VAL A 52 1.23 -5.53 -0.30
CA VAL A 52 0.14 -6.30 0.30
C VAL A 52 0.51 -7.77 0.19
N VAL A 53 0.55 -8.46 1.32
CA VAL A 53 0.74 -9.92 1.35
C VAL A 53 -0.59 -10.55 1.70
N SER A 54 -1.11 -11.38 0.79
CA SER A 54 -2.40 -12.04 0.93
C SER A 54 -2.32 -13.45 0.38
N ASN A 55 -2.67 -14.44 1.18
CA ASN A 55 -2.59 -15.85 0.81
C ASN A 55 -1.19 -16.25 0.33
N GLY A 56 -0.16 -15.69 0.95
CA GLY A 56 1.21 -15.97 0.58
C GLY A 56 1.71 -15.21 -0.64
N ASP A 57 0.83 -14.53 -1.36
CA ASP A 57 1.21 -13.75 -2.54
C ASP A 57 1.57 -12.32 -2.13
N ARG A 58 2.67 -11.85 -2.65
CA ARG A 58 3.16 -10.50 -2.40
C ARG A 58 2.87 -9.64 -3.62
N ARG A 59 2.06 -8.60 -3.44
CA ARG A 59 1.71 -7.67 -4.51
C ARG A 59 2.20 -6.28 -4.14
N THR A 60 2.71 -5.59 -5.13
CA THR A 60 3.24 -4.24 -4.97
C THR A 60 2.40 -3.24 -5.75
N ALA A 61 2.28 -2.04 -5.24
CA ALA A 61 1.53 -0.98 -5.87
C ALA A 61 2.21 0.36 -5.64
N ALA A 62 1.94 1.31 -6.53
CA ALA A 62 2.27 2.72 -6.29
C ALA A 62 1.15 3.31 -5.44
N CYS A 63 1.51 3.95 -4.35
CA CYS A 63 0.56 4.49 -3.38
C CYS A 63 0.99 5.91 -3.02
N ILE A 64 0.14 6.88 -3.31
CA ILE A 64 0.48 8.28 -3.14
C ILE A 64 -0.62 8.99 -2.39
N GLY A 65 -0.26 9.60 -1.26
CA GLY A 65 -1.16 10.44 -0.47
C GLY A 65 -2.29 9.68 0.17
N GLY A 66 -3.12 10.38 0.91
CA GLY A 66 -4.27 9.82 1.57
C GLY A 66 -4.02 9.45 3.02
N MET A 67 -4.78 8.48 3.51
CA MET A 67 -4.77 8.12 4.93
C MET A 67 -4.72 6.62 5.13
N LEU A 68 -4.08 6.23 6.23
CA LEU A 68 -4.09 4.86 6.74
C LEU A 68 -4.81 4.87 8.09
N SER A 69 -5.73 3.94 8.28
CA SER A 69 -6.46 3.81 9.54
C SER A 69 -6.44 2.36 9.99
N VAL A 70 -6.05 2.12 11.23
CA VAL A 70 -6.13 0.81 11.87
C VAL A 70 -6.99 0.97 13.12
N VAL A 71 -8.13 0.33 13.14
CA VAL A 71 -9.08 0.40 14.25
C VAL A 71 -9.61 -1.00 14.55
N ASP A 72 -9.42 -1.46 15.78
CA ASP A 72 -9.87 -2.79 16.23
C ASP A 72 -9.44 -3.91 15.27
N GLY A 73 -8.21 -3.83 14.79
CA GLY A 73 -7.68 -4.85 13.89
C GLY A 73 -8.12 -4.74 12.44
N ALA A 74 -9.04 -3.84 12.13
CA ALA A 74 -9.45 -3.59 10.75
C ALA A 74 -8.61 -2.47 10.15
N VAL A 75 -8.08 -2.71 8.97
CA VAL A 75 -7.17 -1.78 8.29
C VAL A 75 -7.87 -1.19 7.08
N THR A 76 -7.92 0.13 7.02
CA THR A 76 -8.47 0.86 5.88
C THR A 76 -7.39 1.77 5.31
N LEU A 77 -7.13 1.59 4.02
CA LEU A 77 -6.19 2.41 3.28
C LEU A 77 -6.98 3.25 2.29
N VAL A 78 -6.86 4.56 2.39
CA VAL A 78 -7.60 5.49 1.52
C VAL A 78 -6.59 6.38 0.80
N PRO A 79 -5.88 5.83 -0.18
CA PRO A 79 -4.89 6.61 -0.92
C PRO A 79 -5.56 7.54 -1.92
N THR A 80 -4.88 8.64 -2.22
CA THR A 80 -5.33 9.52 -3.31
C THR A 80 -5.11 8.84 -4.65
N THR A 81 -3.96 8.18 -4.80
CA THR A 81 -3.63 7.42 -5.99
C THR A 81 -3.12 6.06 -5.57
N PHE A 82 -3.64 5.01 -6.18
CA PHE A 82 -3.20 3.64 -5.91
C PHE A 82 -3.28 2.84 -7.20
N GLU A 83 -2.20 2.20 -7.56
CA GLU A 83 -2.13 1.46 -8.81
C GLU A 83 -1.28 0.20 -8.62
N TRP A 84 -1.91 -0.96 -8.79
CA TRP A 84 -1.17 -2.22 -8.76
C TRP A 84 -0.16 -2.27 -9.88
N SER A 85 1.04 -2.74 -9.59
CA SER A 85 2.08 -2.83 -10.61
C SER A 85 1.76 -3.84 -11.70
N ASP A 86 0.93 -4.84 -11.37
CA ASP A 86 0.52 -5.87 -12.34
C ASP A 86 -0.67 -5.45 -13.20
N GLN A 87 -1.27 -4.30 -12.95
CA GLN A 87 -2.41 -3.78 -13.71
C GLN A 87 -2.01 -2.71 -14.72
N ILE A 88 -0.74 -2.36 -14.76
CA ILE A 88 -0.25 -1.30 -15.63
C ILE A 88 0.26 -1.94 -16.93
N ASP A 89 0.09 -1.23 -18.05
CA ASP A 89 0.69 -1.63 -19.33
C ASP A 89 2.19 -1.90 -19.13
N VAL A 90 2.69 -2.99 -19.71
CA VAL A 90 4.04 -3.45 -19.43
C VAL A 90 5.08 -2.38 -19.75
N ASP A 91 4.99 -1.75 -20.91
CA ASP A 91 5.96 -0.72 -21.28
C ASP A 91 5.84 0.50 -20.39
N ARG A 92 4.62 0.92 -20.12
CA ARG A 92 4.36 2.02 -19.24
C ARG A 92 4.78 1.72 -17.81
N ALA A 93 4.52 0.50 -17.36
CA ALA A 93 4.91 0.07 -16.03
C ALA A 93 6.43 0.09 -15.87
N ASN A 94 7.15 -0.43 -16.85
CA ASN A 94 8.60 -0.43 -16.80
C ASN A 94 9.15 0.99 -16.72
N ALA A 95 8.66 1.88 -17.54
CA ALA A 95 9.11 3.27 -17.53
C ALA A 95 8.81 3.96 -16.20
N ALA A 96 7.59 3.81 -15.72
CA ALA A 96 7.17 4.42 -14.45
C ALA A 96 7.93 3.80 -13.27
N TYR A 97 8.10 2.50 -13.29
CA TYR A 97 8.78 1.77 -12.24
C TYR A 97 10.26 2.14 -12.16
N GLU A 98 10.91 2.20 -13.30
CA GLU A 98 12.31 2.62 -13.36
C GLU A 98 12.48 4.03 -12.82
N LYS A 99 11.58 4.93 -13.18
CA LYS A 99 11.63 6.29 -12.66
C LYS A 99 11.45 6.32 -11.15
N ALA A 100 10.47 5.61 -10.64
CA ALA A 100 10.19 5.54 -9.22
C ALA A 100 11.38 4.92 -8.47
N ASP A 101 11.93 3.83 -9.00
CA ASP A 101 13.08 3.18 -8.39
C ASP A 101 14.30 4.10 -8.36
N LYS A 102 14.55 4.83 -9.44
CA LYS A 102 15.66 5.76 -9.46
C LYS A 102 15.50 6.87 -8.43
N VAL A 103 14.29 7.34 -8.25
CA VAL A 103 14.01 8.39 -7.27
C VAL A 103 14.06 7.84 -5.85
N LEU A 104 13.52 6.64 -5.63
CA LEU A 104 13.38 6.08 -4.29
C LEU A 104 14.58 5.27 -3.84
N LYS A 105 15.17 4.48 -4.73
CA LYS A 105 16.30 3.61 -4.40
C LYS A 105 17.65 4.25 -4.64
N ASN A 106 17.67 5.25 -5.46
CA ASN A 106 18.89 5.92 -5.83
C ASN A 106 18.82 7.37 -5.37
N PRO A 107 18.65 7.57 -4.08
CA PRO A 107 18.55 8.90 -3.52
C PRO A 107 19.84 9.67 -3.65
N SER A 108 20.83 8.96 -3.95
CA SER A 108 22.09 9.56 -4.24
C SER A 108 22.12 9.90 -5.69
#